data_7ce27a07120b01e8af06573a1f501d41
#
_entry.id   7ce27a07120b01e8af06573a1f501d41
#
_cell.length_a   1.000
_cell.length_b   1.000
_cell.length_c   1.000
_cell.angle_alpha   90.00
_cell.angle_beta   90.00
_cell.angle_gamma   90.00
#
_symmetry.space_group_name_H-M   'P 1'
#
loop_
_entity.id
_entity.type
_entity.pdbx_description
1 polymer ?
#
loop_
_entity_poly.entity_id
_entity_poly.type
_entity_poly.pdbx_seq_one_letter_code
_entity_poly.pdbx_strand_id
1 'polypeptide(L)'
;THTLARGLSMRHIQFIALGSAIGTGLFYGSATAIQMAGPAVIVAYVLAGAVVYMVMRALGEMAVRHPVPGSFGQYAARYLGPFAGFVTGWTFVFEMIVVAIADVTAFGVYMGFWFPDTPRWIWVAAVILFIAAINTRNVKIFGELEFWLTIIKVGAIIAMIVGGIVLM
;
A
#
# COMPACT_ATOMS: atom_id res chain seq x y z
N THR A 1 -23.42 15.16 -15.30
CA THR A 1 -22.01 14.71 -15.39
C THR A 1 -21.32 15.09 -14.09
N HIS A 2 -21.20 14.11 -13.18
CA HIS A 2 -20.43 14.29 -11.94
C HIS A 2 -18.94 14.31 -12.31
N THR A 3 -18.37 15.50 -12.41
CA THR A 3 -16.91 15.67 -12.56
C THR A 3 -16.24 15.33 -11.23
N LEU A 4 -15.28 14.43 -11.26
CA LEU A 4 -14.48 14.08 -10.08
C LEU A 4 -13.74 15.33 -9.57
N ALA A 5 -13.86 15.62 -8.27
CA ALA A 5 -13.20 16.76 -7.65
C ALA A 5 -11.67 16.52 -7.60
N ARG A 6 -10.87 17.46 -8.13
CA ARG A 6 -9.41 17.41 -8.08
C ARG A 6 -8.91 18.03 -6.78
N GLY A 7 -8.88 17.25 -5.70
CA GLY A 7 -8.43 17.72 -4.37
C GLY A 7 -6.95 17.44 -4.04
N LEU A 8 -6.28 16.57 -4.83
CA LEU A 8 -4.90 16.14 -4.59
C LEU A 8 -3.93 16.80 -5.59
N SER A 9 -2.75 17.22 -5.11
CA SER A 9 -1.66 17.70 -5.96
C SER A 9 -0.88 16.52 -6.54
N MET A 10 -0.08 16.76 -7.60
CA MET A 10 0.76 15.73 -8.21
C MET A 10 1.71 15.07 -7.20
N ARG A 11 2.30 15.83 -6.29
CA ARG A 11 3.15 15.28 -5.22
C ARG A 11 2.40 14.31 -4.32
N HIS A 12 1.16 14.63 -3.93
CA HIS A 12 0.34 13.73 -3.11
C HIS A 12 0.08 12.41 -3.83
N ILE A 13 -0.27 12.45 -5.11
CA ILE A 13 -0.54 11.24 -5.91
C ILE A 13 0.71 10.36 -6.02
N GLN A 14 1.87 10.94 -6.31
CA GLN A 14 3.13 10.19 -6.43
C GLN A 14 3.55 9.56 -5.10
N PHE A 15 3.46 10.30 -3.99
CA PHE A 15 3.85 9.78 -2.68
C PHE A 15 2.84 8.81 -2.09
N ILE A 16 1.55 8.97 -2.35
CA ILE A 16 0.53 7.96 -2.01
C ILE A 16 0.82 6.67 -2.76
N ALA A 17 1.15 6.73 -4.06
CA ALA A 17 1.49 5.54 -4.84
C ALA A 17 2.75 4.83 -4.31
N LEU A 18 3.80 5.57 -3.98
CA LEU A 18 5.02 5.02 -3.37
C LEU A 18 4.74 4.43 -1.98
N GLY A 19 4.03 5.17 -1.12
CA GLY A 19 3.70 4.74 0.24
C GLY A 19 2.85 3.48 0.27
N SER A 20 1.88 3.39 -0.65
CA SER A 20 1.03 2.21 -0.83
C SER A 20 1.82 1.00 -1.33
N ALA A 21 2.78 1.19 -2.25
CA ALA A 21 3.60 0.10 -2.78
C ALA A 21 4.60 -0.47 -1.76
N ILE A 22 5.12 0.37 -0.86
CA ILE A 22 6.11 -0.07 0.14
C ILE A 22 5.46 -0.97 1.20
N GLY A 23 4.30 -0.62 1.75
CA GLY A 23 3.52 -1.44 2.70
C GLY A 23 4.31 -2.16 3.80
N THR A 24 3.63 -2.96 4.58
CA THR A 24 4.24 -3.87 5.59
C THR A 24 4.98 -5.05 4.96
N GLY A 25 4.65 -5.40 3.72
CA GLY A 25 5.30 -6.48 2.98
C GLY A 25 6.81 -6.29 2.83
N LEU A 26 7.27 -5.06 2.63
CA LEU A 26 8.71 -4.79 2.51
C LEU A 26 9.44 -4.92 3.86
N PHE A 27 8.88 -4.42 4.94
CA PHE A 27 9.58 -4.39 6.24
C PHE A 27 9.39 -5.67 7.07
N TYR A 28 8.17 -6.24 7.05
CA TYR A 28 7.84 -7.41 7.85
C TYR A 28 7.88 -8.70 7.04
N GLY A 29 7.28 -8.72 5.85
CA GLY A 29 7.17 -9.92 5.01
C GLY A 29 8.47 -10.29 4.29
N SER A 30 9.36 -9.33 4.01
CA SER A 30 10.62 -9.60 3.31
C SER A 30 11.57 -10.49 4.10
N ALA A 31 11.56 -10.43 5.43
CA ALA A 31 12.42 -11.25 6.27
C ALA A 31 12.21 -12.75 6.01
N THR A 32 10.96 -13.19 5.95
CA THR A 32 10.63 -14.60 5.66
C THR A 32 11.01 -14.97 4.22
N ALA A 33 10.76 -14.08 3.25
CA ALA A 33 11.13 -14.33 1.85
C ALA A 33 12.65 -14.47 1.67
N ILE A 34 13.43 -13.63 2.35
CA ILE A 34 14.91 -13.71 2.34
C ILE A 34 15.40 -14.99 3.01
N GLN A 35 14.81 -15.39 4.13
CA GLN A 35 15.18 -16.65 4.82
C GLN A 35 14.90 -17.88 3.96
N MET A 36 13.80 -17.88 3.19
CA MET A 36 13.43 -19.03 2.36
C MET A 36 14.21 -19.09 1.05
N ALA A 37 14.44 -17.97 0.39
CA ALA A 37 15.00 -17.90 -0.95
C ALA A 37 16.47 -17.44 -1.00
N GLY A 38 17.00 -16.92 0.11
CA GLY A 38 18.35 -16.34 0.14
C GLY A 38 18.54 -15.26 -0.92
N PRO A 39 19.73 -15.17 -1.56
CA PRO A 39 20.00 -14.17 -2.61
C PRO A 39 19.09 -14.30 -3.84
N ALA A 40 18.51 -15.46 -4.10
CA ALA A 40 17.58 -15.70 -5.21
C ALA A 40 16.28 -14.87 -5.09
N VAL A 41 15.98 -14.33 -3.92
CA VAL A 41 14.85 -13.40 -3.71
C VAL A 41 14.90 -12.21 -4.67
N ILE A 42 16.10 -11.74 -5.05
CA ILE A 42 16.27 -10.63 -6.00
C ILE A 42 15.62 -10.96 -7.35
N VAL A 43 15.83 -12.19 -7.86
CA VAL A 43 15.23 -12.64 -9.13
C VAL A 43 13.71 -12.64 -9.02
N ALA A 44 13.16 -13.14 -7.92
CA ALA A 44 11.72 -13.14 -7.69
C ALA A 44 11.14 -11.72 -7.67
N TYR A 45 11.79 -10.77 -7.01
CA TYR A 45 11.36 -9.37 -7.00
C TYR A 45 11.45 -8.69 -8.38
N VAL A 46 12.51 -8.98 -9.17
CA VAL A 46 12.65 -8.44 -10.53
C VAL A 46 11.54 -8.95 -11.44
N LEU A 47 11.26 -10.25 -11.40
CA LEU A 47 10.19 -10.86 -12.21
C LEU A 47 8.82 -10.34 -11.79
N ALA A 48 8.52 -10.32 -10.50
CA ALA A 48 7.27 -9.77 -9.98
C ALA A 48 7.11 -8.29 -10.34
N GLY A 49 8.16 -7.49 -10.20
CA GLY A 49 8.17 -6.08 -10.56
C GLY A 49 7.91 -5.85 -12.05
N ALA A 50 8.47 -6.67 -12.93
CA ALA A 50 8.20 -6.60 -14.36
C ALA A 50 6.74 -6.88 -14.68
N VAL A 51 6.15 -7.91 -14.07
CA VAL A 51 4.72 -8.24 -14.24
C VAL A 51 3.83 -7.11 -13.73
N VAL A 52 4.10 -6.59 -12.53
CA VAL A 52 3.35 -5.47 -11.94
C VAL A 52 3.44 -4.24 -12.83
N TYR A 53 4.62 -3.92 -13.37
CA TYR A 53 4.80 -2.80 -14.30
C TYR A 53 3.92 -2.94 -15.54
N MET A 54 3.86 -4.12 -16.16
CA MET A 54 3.02 -4.36 -17.34
C MET A 54 1.52 -4.19 -17.02
N VAL A 55 1.07 -4.73 -15.89
CA VAL A 55 -0.32 -4.61 -15.44
C VAL A 55 -0.68 -3.15 -15.15
N MET A 56 0.17 -2.43 -14.42
CA MET A 56 -0.07 -1.03 -14.07
C MET A 56 -0.03 -0.11 -15.29
N ARG A 57 0.82 -0.41 -16.27
CA ARG A 57 0.84 0.32 -17.54
C ARG A 57 -0.47 0.13 -18.30
N ALA A 58 -0.95 -1.10 -18.44
CA ALA A 58 -2.22 -1.39 -19.09
C ALA A 58 -3.41 -0.70 -18.38
N LEU A 59 -3.41 -0.73 -17.04
CA LEU A 59 -4.40 -0.03 -16.24
C LEU A 59 -4.36 1.50 -16.47
N GLY A 60 -3.15 2.08 -16.53
CA GLY A 60 -2.95 3.49 -16.80
C GLY A 60 -3.50 3.92 -18.17
N GLU A 61 -3.27 3.11 -19.21
CA GLU A 61 -3.81 3.36 -20.55
C GLU A 61 -5.35 3.34 -20.57
N MET A 62 -5.96 2.40 -19.85
CA MET A 62 -7.42 2.36 -19.68
C MET A 62 -7.95 3.57 -18.91
N ALA A 63 -7.26 3.97 -17.84
CA ALA A 63 -7.66 5.08 -17.00
C ALA A 63 -7.59 6.45 -17.72
N VAL A 64 -6.62 6.62 -18.63
CA VAL A 64 -6.51 7.84 -19.45
C VAL A 64 -7.64 7.89 -20.48
N ARG A 65 -7.98 6.76 -21.09
CA ARG A 65 -9.06 6.70 -22.11
C ARG A 65 -10.47 6.81 -21.52
N HIS A 66 -10.66 6.21 -20.36
CA HIS A 66 -11.97 6.12 -19.69
C HIS A 66 -11.81 6.34 -18.18
N PRO A 67 -11.69 7.59 -17.72
CA PRO A 67 -11.57 7.90 -16.29
C PRO A 67 -12.92 7.63 -15.60
N VAL A 68 -12.98 6.53 -14.83
CA VAL A 68 -14.18 6.13 -14.09
C VAL A 68 -13.84 5.86 -12.63
N PRO A 69 -14.73 6.17 -11.67
CA PRO A 69 -14.57 5.75 -10.29
C PRO A 69 -14.66 4.21 -10.22
N GLY A 70 -13.84 3.59 -9.34
CA GLY A 70 -13.81 2.12 -9.21
C GLY A 70 -12.85 1.42 -10.16
N SER A 71 -12.15 2.16 -11.04
CA SER A 71 -10.98 1.72 -11.82
C SER A 71 -11.09 0.28 -12.35
N PHE A 72 -10.23 -0.63 -11.89
CA PHE A 72 -10.11 -2.00 -12.44
C PHE A 72 -11.41 -2.81 -12.34
N GLY A 73 -12.24 -2.64 -11.30
CA GLY A 73 -13.54 -3.32 -11.22
C GLY A 73 -14.49 -2.86 -12.34
N GLN A 74 -14.50 -1.58 -12.66
CA GLN A 74 -15.30 -1.03 -13.75
C GLN A 74 -14.77 -1.45 -15.12
N TYR A 75 -13.45 -1.51 -15.29
CA TYR A 75 -12.84 -2.00 -16.53
C TYR A 75 -13.10 -3.49 -16.72
N ALA A 76 -12.99 -4.30 -15.66
CA ALA A 76 -13.37 -5.71 -15.73
C ALA A 76 -14.84 -5.90 -16.14
N ALA A 77 -15.76 -5.12 -15.56
CA ALA A 77 -17.17 -5.16 -15.92
C ALA A 77 -17.40 -4.77 -17.41
N ARG A 78 -16.68 -3.76 -17.88
CA ARG A 78 -16.84 -3.24 -19.25
C ARG A 78 -16.30 -4.17 -20.32
N TYR A 79 -15.13 -4.76 -20.09
CA TYR A 79 -14.42 -5.55 -21.12
C TYR A 79 -14.64 -7.06 -21.00
N LEU A 80 -14.87 -7.56 -19.80
CA LEU A 80 -15.04 -8.99 -19.53
C LEU A 80 -16.48 -9.35 -19.08
N GLY A 81 -17.33 -8.35 -18.86
CA GLY A 81 -18.71 -8.53 -18.48
C GLY A 81 -19.00 -8.32 -17.00
N PRO A 82 -20.30 -8.20 -16.62
CA PRO A 82 -20.73 -7.84 -15.27
C PRO A 82 -20.25 -8.80 -14.17
N PHE A 83 -20.16 -10.09 -14.47
CA PHE A 83 -19.67 -11.10 -13.53
C PHE A 83 -18.19 -10.87 -13.17
N ALA A 84 -17.36 -10.60 -14.17
CA ALA A 84 -15.94 -10.30 -13.95
C ALA A 84 -15.75 -9.02 -13.09
N GLY A 85 -16.56 -7.98 -13.35
CA GLY A 85 -16.58 -6.76 -12.52
C GLY A 85 -16.98 -7.03 -11.09
N PHE A 86 -18.00 -7.84 -10.86
CA PHE A 86 -18.44 -8.24 -9.54
C PHE A 86 -17.33 -9.00 -8.78
N VAL A 87 -16.76 -10.03 -9.40
CA VAL A 87 -15.68 -10.83 -8.79
C VAL A 87 -14.47 -9.93 -8.46
N THR A 88 -14.03 -9.10 -9.42
CA THR A 88 -12.90 -8.19 -9.20
C THR A 88 -13.15 -7.22 -8.08
N GLY A 89 -14.35 -6.61 -8.02
CA GLY A 89 -14.72 -5.67 -6.97
C GLY A 89 -14.72 -6.32 -5.58
N TRP A 90 -15.32 -7.50 -5.43
CA TRP A 90 -15.36 -8.21 -4.16
C TRP A 90 -13.99 -8.77 -3.74
N THR A 91 -13.18 -9.23 -4.69
CA THR A 91 -11.79 -9.65 -4.41
C THR A 91 -10.98 -8.49 -3.84
N PHE A 92 -11.14 -7.30 -4.41
CA PHE A 92 -10.46 -6.10 -3.90
C PHE A 92 -10.93 -5.72 -2.49
N VAL A 93 -12.23 -5.77 -2.21
CA VAL A 93 -12.76 -5.52 -0.85
C VAL A 93 -12.18 -6.51 0.14
N PHE A 94 -12.16 -7.79 -0.21
CA PHE A 94 -11.57 -8.84 0.63
C PHE A 94 -10.08 -8.61 0.88
N GLU A 95 -9.33 -8.29 -0.17
CA GLU A 95 -7.90 -7.96 -0.08
C GLU A 95 -7.67 -6.79 0.88
N MET A 96 -8.42 -5.70 0.75
CA MET A 96 -8.29 -4.53 1.62
C MET A 96 -8.56 -4.85 3.09
N ILE A 97 -9.53 -5.71 3.38
CA ILE A 97 -9.82 -6.16 4.74
C ILE A 97 -8.64 -6.97 5.31
N VAL A 98 -8.11 -7.91 4.53
CA VAL A 98 -6.97 -8.76 4.96
C VAL A 98 -5.72 -7.90 5.17
N VAL A 99 -5.44 -6.97 4.26
CA VAL A 99 -4.30 -6.04 4.38
C VAL A 99 -4.46 -5.17 5.64
N ALA A 100 -5.64 -4.61 5.88
CA ALA A 100 -5.89 -3.80 7.07
C ALA A 100 -5.65 -4.60 8.38
N ILE A 101 -6.10 -5.86 8.44
CA ILE A 101 -5.85 -6.74 9.58
C ILE A 101 -4.35 -7.00 9.74
N ALA A 102 -3.64 -7.28 8.65
CA ALA A 102 -2.20 -7.53 8.67
C ALA A 102 -1.42 -6.31 9.15
N ASP A 103 -1.74 -5.10 8.64
CA ASP A 103 -1.07 -3.85 8.98
C ASP A 103 -1.27 -3.49 10.45
N VAL A 104 -2.51 -3.58 10.94
CA VAL A 104 -2.84 -3.30 12.35
C VAL A 104 -2.17 -4.31 13.29
N THR A 105 -2.10 -5.58 12.88
CA THR A 105 -1.41 -6.64 13.64
C THR A 105 0.09 -6.37 13.69
N ALA A 106 0.71 -6.05 12.56
CA ALA A 106 2.13 -5.71 12.48
C ALA A 106 2.47 -4.49 13.36
N PHE A 107 1.61 -3.45 13.34
CA PHE A 107 1.75 -2.30 14.23
C PHE A 107 1.76 -2.72 15.71
N GLY A 108 0.85 -3.60 16.12
CA GLY A 108 0.81 -4.13 17.48
C GLY A 108 2.07 -4.93 17.85
N VAL A 109 2.67 -5.63 16.89
CA VAL A 109 3.94 -6.36 17.10
C VAL A 109 5.11 -5.37 17.29
N TYR A 110 5.20 -4.34 16.45
CA TYR A 110 6.25 -3.31 16.57
C TYR A 110 6.17 -2.54 17.88
N MET A 111 4.97 -2.16 18.30
CA MET A 111 4.76 -1.46 19.57
C MET A 111 5.10 -2.35 20.78
N GLY A 112 4.89 -3.66 20.69
CA GLY A 112 5.28 -4.61 21.71
C GLY A 112 6.80 -4.73 21.91
N PHE A 113 7.61 -4.38 20.91
CA PHE A 113 9.07 -4.29 21.04
C PHE A 113 9.49 -3.10 21.92
N TRP A 114 8.82 -1.96 21.77
CA TRP A 114 9.13 -0.75 22.55
C TRP A 114 8.46 -0.73 23.92
N PHE A 115 7.29 -1.34 24.04
CA PHE A 115 6.45 -1.33 25.24
C PHE A 115 5.96 -2.76 25.57
N PRO A 116 6.85 -3.64 26.07
CA PRO A 116 6.52 -5.05 26.29
C PRO A 116 5.44 -5.28 27.35
N ASP A 117 5.32 -4.38 28.33
CA ASP A 117 4.36 -4.48 29.43
C ASP A 117 2.94 -4.02 29.04
N THR A 118 2.78 -3.42 27.86
CA THR A 118 1.49 -2.91 27.42
C THR A 118 0.76 -3.96 26.57
N PRO A 119 -0.48 -4.33 26.89
CA PRO A 119 -1.26 -5.28 26.09
C PRO A 119 -1.41 -4.82 24.63
N ARG A 120 -1.15 -5.70 23.67
CA ARG A 120 -1.16 -5.38 22.22
C ARG A 120 -2.47 -4.78 21.73
N TRP A 121 -3.60 -5.20 22.29
CA TRP A 121 -4.91 -4.70 21.87
C TRP A 121 -5.08 -3.19 22.05
N ILE A 122 -4.39 -2.59 23.03
CA ILE A 122 -4.42 -1.14 23.27
C ILE A 122 -3.84 -0.40 22.07
N TRP A 123 -2.70 -0.87 21.56
CA TRP A 123 -2.06 -0.31 20.36
C TRP A 123 -2.88 -0.51 19.10
N VAL A 124 -3.47 -1.69 18.97
CA VAL A 124 -4.39 -2.01 17.87
C VAL A 124 -5.60 -1.08 17.89
N ALA A 125 -6.25 -0.91 19.04
CA ALA A 125 -7.38 0.00 19.18
C ALA A 125 -6.98 1.45 18.91
N ALA A 126 -5.84 1.89 19.43
CA ALA A 126 -5.34 3.26 19.23
C ALA A 126 -5.11 3.57 17.75
N VAL A 127 -4.47 2.67 16.98
CA VAL A 127 -4.22 2.91 15.56
C VAL A 127 -5.50 2.88 14.73
N ILE A 128 -6.44 1.99 15.05
CA ILE A 128 -7.75 1.96 14.38
C ILE A 128 -8.50 3.27 14.60
N LEU A 129 -8.58 3.75 15.84
CA LEU A 129 -9.23 5.01 16.16
C LEU A 129 -8.54 6.21 15.49
N PHE A 130 -7.22 6.22 15.46
CA PHE A 130 -6.43 7.24 14.78
C PHE A 130 -6.71 7.29 13.27
N ILE A 131 -6.68 6.12 12.62
CA ILE A 131 -6.99 6.01 11.18
C ILE A 131 -8.44 6.43 10.92
N ALA A 132 -9.40 5.97 11.73
CA ALA A 132 -10.80 6.37 11.61
C ALA A 132 -10.98 7.88 11.74
N ALA A 133 -10.33 8.51 12.73
CA ALA A 133 -10.38 9.95 12.93
C ALA A 133 -9.82 10.73 11.73
N ILE A 134 -8.74 10.26 11.10
CA ILE A 134 -8.17 10.90 9.91
C ILE A 134 -9.08 10.71 8.70
N ASN A 135 -9.63 9.51 8.50
CA ASN A 135 -10.51 9.23 7.37
C ASN A 135 -11.84 9.99 7.42
N THR A 136 -12.27 10.44 8.60
CA THR A 136 -13.45 11.34 8.72
C THR A 136 -13.13 12.79 8.38
N ARG A 137 -11.87 13.13 8.18
CA ARG A 137 -11.42 14.47 7.82
C ARG A 137 -11.33 14.65 6.30
N ASN A 138 -10.86 15.83 5.89
CA ASN A 138 -10.71 16.17 4.49
C ASN A 138 -9.59 15.33 3.83
N VAL A 139 -9.81 14.86 2.61
CA VAL A 139 -8.85 14.09 1.79
C VAL A 139 -7.48 14.79 1.64
N LYS A 140 -7.44 16.12 1.75
CA LYS A 140 -6.21 16.88 1.70
C LYS A 140 -5.32 16.64 2.92
N ILE A 141 -5.92 16.51 4.11
CA ILE A 141 -5.20 16.18 5.36
C ILE A 141 -4.62 14.77 5.26
N PHE A 142 -5.40 13.83 4.74
CA PHE A 142 -4.92 12.48 4.47
C PHE A 142 -3.73 12.48 3.51
N GLY A 143 -3.81 13.21 2.40
CA GLY A 143 -2.72 13.31 1.43
C GLY A 143 -1.43 13.91 1.99
N GLU A 144 -1.52 14.93 2.85
CA GLU A 144 -0.34 15.51 3.51
C GLU A 144 0.27 14.53 4.53
N LEU A 145 -0.54 13.84 5.30
CA LEU A 145 -0.06 12.84 6.26
C LEU A 145 0.66 11.70 5.55
N GLU A 146 0.06 11.15 4.50
CA GLU A 146 0.64 10.08 3.70
C GLU A 146 1.94 10.51 3.03
N PHE A 147 2.04 11.76 2.57
CA PHE A 147 3.25 12.34 2.02
C PHE A 147 4.40 12.29 3.03
N TRP A 148 4.20 12.77 4.25
CA TRP A 148 5.23 12.81 5.28
C TRP A 148 5.61 11.40 5.77
N LEU A 149 4.62 10.52 5.97
CA LEU A 149 4.89 9.13 6.35
C LEU A 149 5.67 8.38 5.26
N THR A 150 5.39 8.66 3.99
CA THR A 150 6.13 8.05 2.87
C THR A 150 7.57 8.55 2.82
N ILE A 151 7.84 9.82 3.08
CA ILE A 151 9.22 10.34 3.18
C ILE A 151 10.00 9.58 4.26
N ILE A 152 9.39 9.33 5.42
CA ILE A 152 10.03 8.56 6.50
C ILE A 152 10.34 7.14 6.03
N LYS A 153 9.40 6.46 5.38
CA LYS A 153 9.59 5.10 4.84
C LYS A 153 10.73 5.05 3.82
N VAL A 154 10.72 5.96 2.85
CA VAL A 154 11.76 6.04 1.81
C VAL A 154 13.12 6.38 2.42
N GLY A 155 13.16 7.32 3.36
CA GLY A 155 14.38 7.67 4.10
C GLY A 155 14.97 6.48 4.86
N ALA A 156 14.14 5.69 5.52
CA ALA A 156 14.58 4.47 6.21
C ALA A 156 15.18 3.45 5.24
N ILE A 157 14.54 3.25 4.06
CA ILE A 157 15.06 2.34 3.03
C ILE A 157 16.43 2.81 2.53
N ILE A 158 16.58 4.08 2.21
CA ILE A 158 17.86 4.65 1.76
C ILE A 158 18.91 4.48 2.85
N ALA A 159 18.59 4.78 4.11
CA ALA A 159 19.51 4.61 5.22
C ALA A 159 19.95 3.16 5.40
N MET A 160 19.04 2.19 5.22
CA MET A 160 19.36 0.76 5.26
C MET A 160 20.28 0.35 4.10
N ILE A 161 20.04 0.85 2.87
CA ILE A 161 20.89 0.56 1.71
C ILE A 161 22.30 1.12 1.93
N VAL A 162 22.39 2.40 2.31
CA VAL A 162 23.68 3.06 2.55
C VAL A 162 24.41 2.38 3.71
N GLY A 163 23.74 2.11 4.81
CA GLY A 163 24.31 1.41 5.96
C GLY A 163 24.82 0.00 5.59
N GLY A 164 24.04 -0.74 4.79
CA GLY A 164 24.45 -2.05 4.29
C GLY A 164 25.72 -1.99 3.43
N ILE A 165 25.83 -1.00 2.53
CA ILE A 165 27.02 -0.82 1.69
C ILE A 165 28.24 -0.44 2.54
N VAL A 166 28.07 0.42 3.55
CA VAL A 166 29.16 0.86 4.43
C VAL A 166 29.68 -0.24 5.33
N LEU A 167 28.81 -1.20 5.71
CA LEU A 167 29.15 -2.32 6.59
C LEU A 167 29.70 -3.56 5.85
N MET A 168 29.64 -3.57 4.51
CA MET A 168 30.23 -4.61 3.66
C MET A 168 31.69 -4.29 3.32
#